data_c208e6a568f03d7c979e0cd900d54edf
#
_entry.id   c208e6a568f03d7c979e0cd900d54edf
#
_cell.length_a   1.000
_cell.length_b   1.000
_cell.length_c   1.000
_cell.angle_alpha   90.00
_cell.angle_beta   90.00
_cell.angle_gamma   90.00
#
_symmetry.space_group_name_H-M   'P 1'
#
loop_
_entity.id
_entity.type
_entity.pdbx_description
1 polymer ?
#
loop_
_entity_poly.entity_id
_entity_poly.type
_entity_poly.pdbx_seq_one_letter_code
_entity_poly.pdbx_strand_id
1 'polypeptide(L)'
;MEQLKPRLLHQFAMGDVEDPEIYAAEPIYQWEKSEIGQWCHQHAYNLRFYISPSLESFSQTVIIRGDMTDKDYSFFLLKWGAVGSAERS
;
A
#
# COMPACT_ATOMS: atom_id res chain seq x y z
N MET A 1 -12.35 -21.02 10.01
CA MET A 1 -12.30 -19.60 10.40
C MET A 1 -11.10 -18.95 9.75
N GLU A 2 -11.32 -17.83 9.10
CA GLU A 2 -10.25 -17.18 8.38
C GLU A 2 -9.41 -16.33 9.30
N GLN A 3 -8.13 -16.31 9.01
CA GLN A 3 -7.17 -15.52 9.75
C GLN A 3 -6.87 -14.22 9.04
N LEU A 4 -6.68 -13.18 9.81
CA LEU A 4 -6.18 -11.91 9.28
C LEU A 4 -4.66 -12.00 9.21
N LYS A 5 -4.11 -11.61 8.07
CA LYS A 5 -2.66 -11.58 7.87
C LYS A 5 -2.26 -10.24 7.29
N PRO A 6 -1.07 -9.73 7.64
CA PRO A 6 -0.60 -8.48 7.04
C PRO A 6 -0.42 -8.66 5.54
N ARG A 7 -0.94 -7.70 4.77
CA ARG A 7 -0.86 -7.73 3.32
C ARG A 7 -0.31 -6.42 2.82
N LEU A 8 0.48 -6.51 1.77
CA LEU A 8 0.95 -5.31 1.07
C LEU A 8 -0.17 -4.83 0.16
N LEU A 9 -0.64 -3.62 0.36
CA LEU A 9 -1.77 -3.08 -0.39
C LEU A 9 -1.33 -2.09 -1.46
N HIS A 10 -0.30 -1.30 -1.17
CA HIS A 10 0.16 -0.28 -2.10
C HIS A 10 1.56 0.17 -1.69
N GLN A 11 2.34 0.56 -2.66
CA GLN A 11 3.64 1.15 -2.35
C GLN A 11 4.02 2.10 -3.47
N PHE A 12 4.79 3.12 -3.12
CA PHE A 12 5.29 4.06 -4.11
C PHE A 12 6.62 4.61 -3.63
N ALA A 13 7.43 5.04 -4.57
CA ALA A 13 8.74 5.58 -4.26
C ALA A 13 8.68 7.10 -4.23
N MET A 14 9.38 7.68 -3.26
CA MET A 14 9.64 9.11 -3.23
C MET A 14 11.12 9.31 -3.46
N GLY A 15 11.51 10.48 -3.84
CA GLY A 15 12.93 10.76 -3.93
C GLY A 15 13.54 10.98 -2.55
N ASP A 16 14.72 11.54 -2.55
CA ASP A 16 15.41 11.90 -1.32
C ASP A 16 14.84 13.24 -0.84
N VAL A 17 13.87 13.18 0.08
CA VAL A 17 13.19 14.36 0.60
C VAL A 17 13.48 14.53 2.07
N GLU A 18 13.44 15.77 2.53
CA GLU A 18 13.80 16.07 3.92
C GLU A 18 12.74 15.63 4.90
N ASP A 19 11.48 15.84 4.54
CA ASP A 19 10.37 15.49 5.43
C ASP A 19 9.49 14.45 4.76
N PRO A 20 9.90 13.17 4.78
CA PRO A 20 9.18 12.15 3.99
C PRO A 20 7.72 12.02 4.40
N GLU A 21 7.41 12.20 5.67
CA GLU A 21 6.02 12.05 6.11
C GLU A 21 5.13 13.13 5.52
N ILE A 22 5.65 14.34 5.40
CA ILE A 22 4.88 15.42 4.80
C ILE A 22 4.68 15.16 3.31
N TYR A 23 5.73 14.75 2.63
CA TYR A 23 5.63 14.49 1.20
C TYR A 23 4.80 13.26 0.88
N ALA A 24 4.72 12.30 1.80
CA ALA A 24 3.91 11.11 1.60
C ALA A 24 2.42 11.38 1.80
N ALA A 25 2.07 12.42 2.52
CA ALA A 25 0.68 12.65 2.92
C ALA A 25 -0.26 12.76 1.73
N GLU A 26 0.14 13.53 0.71
CA GLU A 26 -0.75 13.73 -0.44
C GLU A 26 -0.95 12.47 -1.26
N PRO A 27 0.10 11.73 -1.64
CA PRO A 27 -0.13 10.47 -2.36
C PRO A 27 -0.94 9.46 -1.56
N ILE A 28 -0.73 9.40 -0.25
CA ILE A 28 -1.51 8.49 0.59
C ILE A 28 -2.98 8.92 0.57
N TYR A 29 -3.24 10.21 0.69
CA TYR A 29 -4.59 10.73 0.68
C TYR A 29 -5.28 10.41 -0.66
N GLN A 30 -4.56 10.57 -1.77
CA GLN A 30 -5.13 10.26 -3.09
C GLN A 30 -5.44 8.77 -3.21
N TRP A 31 -4.55 7.92 -2.67
CA TRP A 31 -4.82 6.49 -2.68
C TRP A 31 -6.06 6.16 -1.85
N GLU A 32 -6.18 6.79 -0.70
CA GLU A 32 -7.34 6.53 0.17
C GLU A 32 -8.65 6.92 -0.48
N LYS A 33 -8.62 7.94 -1.33
CA LYS A 33 -9.82 8.38 -2.03
C LYS A 33 -10.12 7.56 -3.27
N SER A 34 -9.18 6.78 -3.75
CA SER A 34 -9.37 5.99 -4.94
C SER A 34 -10.31 4.82 -4.65
N GLU A 35 -10.81 4.19 -5.71
CA GLU A 35 -11.69 3.05 -5.57
C GLU A 35 -11.02 1.94 -4.78
N ILE A 36 -9.75 1.65 -5.11
CA ILE A 36 -9.02 0.59 -4.44
C ILE A 36 -8.79 0.93 -2.96
N GLY A 37 -8.47 2.19 -2.67
CA GLY A 37 -8.27 2.60 -1.29
C GLY A 37 -9.53 2.51 -0.47
N GLN A 38 -10.67 2.91 -1.04
CA GLN A 38 -11.93 2.82 -0.34
C GLN A 38 -12.34 1.38 -0.08
N TRP A 39 -12.10 0.51 -1.05
CA TRP A 39 -12.38 -0.90 -0.86
C TRP A 39 -11.53 -1.48 0.27
N CYS A 40 -10.26 -1.09 0.30
CA CYS A 40 -9.36 -1.55 1.36
C CYS A 40 -9.81 -1.07 2.73
N HIS A 41 -10.31 0.16 2.82
CA HIS A 41 -10.84 0.66 4.09
C HIS A 41 -12.02 -0.16 4.59
N GLN A 42 -12.79 -0.72 3.68
CA GLN A 42 -13.96 -1.51 4.05
C GLN A 42 -13.61 -2.95 4.42
N HIS A 43 -12.53 -3.48 3.86
CA HIS A 43 -12.24 -4.90 3.99
C HIS A 43 -10.97 -5.21 4.75
N ALA A 44 -10.08 -4.24 4.91
CA ALA A 44 -8.84 -4.46 5.65
C ALA A 44 -8.96 -3.88 7.05
N TYR A 45 -8.22 -4.46 7.96
CA TYR A 45 -8.14 -3.98 9.34
C TYR A 45 -6.76 -3.44 9.60
N ASN A 46 -6.66 -2.50 10.50
CA ASN A 46 -5.36 -1.99 10.94
C ASN A 46 -4.53 -1.47 9.77
N LEU A 47 -5.17 -0.62 8.95
CA LEU A 47 -4.46 0.03 7.85
C LEU A 47 -3.36 0.93 8.39
N ARG A 48 -2.19 0.82 7.80
CA ARG A 48 -1.03 1.54 8.29
C ARG A 48 -0.04 1.75 7.17
N PHE A 49 0.81 2.74 7.34
CA PHE A 49 1.88 2.94 6.38
C PHE A 49 3.19 3.18 7.12
N TYR A 50 4.28 2.95 6.42
CA TYR A 50 5.59 3.27 6.94
C TYR A 50 6.52 3.57 5.77
N ILE A 51 7.63 4.19 6.09
CA ILE A 51 8.58 4.65 5.10
C ILE A 51 9.85 3.83 5.26
N SER A 52 10.29 3.25 4.14
CA SER A 52 11.48 2.41 4.12
C SER A 52 12.55 3.10 3.29
N PRO A 53 13.65 3.51 3.90
CA PRO A 53 14.72 4.14 3.12
C PRO A 53 15.54 3.11 2.36
N SER A 54 16.04 3.54 1.22
CA SER A 54 16.94 2.72 0.44
C SER A 54 18.33 3.31 0.53
N LEU A 55 19.28 2.53 1.06
CA LEU A 55 20.64 3.02 1.19
C LEU A 55 21.36 3.08 -0.14
N GLU A 56 20.94 2.28 -1.09
CA GLU A 56 21.64 2.22 -2.37
C GLU A 56 21.26 3.37 -3.29
N SER A 57 20.02 3.78 -3.27
CA SER A 57 19.55 4.78 -4.22
C SER A 57 19.20 6.11 -3.56
N PHE A 58 19.37 6.21 -2.25
CA PHE A 58 19.03 7.42 -1.50
C PHE A 58 17.58 7.81 -1.72
N SER A 59 16.73 6.84 -2.01
CA SER A 59 15.31 7.09 -2.18
C SER A 59 14.57 6.47 -1.01
N GLN A 60 13.28 6.76 -0.94
CA GLN A 60 12.44 6.26 0.12
C GLN A 60 11.19 5.68 -0.49
N THR A 61 10.70 4.59 0.09
CA THR A 61 9.51 3.91 -0.39
C THR A 61 8.46 3.97 0.71
N VAL A 62 7.27 4.42 0.33
CA VAL A 62 6.12 4.40 1.23
C VAL A 62 5.37 3.09 1.00
N ILE A 63 5.11 2.38 2.08
CA ILE A 63 4.47 1.07 2.02
C ILE A 63 3.19 1.13 2.84
N ILE A 64 2.08 0.77 2.21
CA ILE A 64 0.78 0.73 2.88
C ILE A 64 0.38 -0.72 3.06
N ARG A 65 0.11 -1.10 4.29
CA ARG A 65 -0.29 -2.45 4.63
C ARG A 65 -1.61 -2.44 5.39
N GLY A 66 -2.28 -3.57 5.34
CA GLY A 66 -3.48 -3.80 6.12
C GLY A 66 -3.64 -5.28 6.32
N ASP A 67 -4.45 -5.66 7.31
CA ASP A 67 -4.68 -7.07 7.60
C ASP A 67 -5.95 -7.52 6.91
N MET A 68 -5.87 -8.60 6.16
CA MET A 68 -6.99 -9.15 5.40
C MET A 68 -7.03 -10.66 5.51
N THR A 69 -8.23 -11.21 5.35
CA THR A 69 -8.36 -12.66 5.19
C THR A 69 -7.84 -13.08 3.82
N ASP A 70 -7.57 -14.37 3.68
CA ASP A 70 -7.14 -14.90 2.38
C ASP A 70 -8.20 -14.64 1.31
N LYS A 71 -9.46 -14.75 1.66
CA LYS A 71 -10.55 -14.55 0.73
C LYS A 71 -10.56 -13.11 0.19
N ASP A 72 -10.47 -12.15 1.09
CA ASP A 72 -10.50 -10.75 0.67
C ASP A 72 -9.26 -10.38 -0.11
N TYR A 73 -8.12 -10.89 0.30
CA TYR A 73 -6.89 -10.59 -0.39
C TYR A 73 -6.88 -11.21 -1.80
N SER A 74 -7.45 -12.40 -1.94
CA SER A 74 -7.57 -13.02 -3.25
C SER A 74 -8.43 -12.18 -4.18
N PHE A 75 -9.54 -11.65 -3.67
CA PHE A 75 -10.39 -10.76 -4.46
C PHE A 75 -9.63 -9.49 -4.86
N PHE A 76 -8.88 -8.94 -3.92
CA PHE A 76 -8.07 -7.75 -4.17
C PHE A 76 -7.10 -8.00 -5.33
N LEU A 77 -6.41 -9.13 -5.29
CA LEU A 77 -5.44 -9.46 -6.34
C LEU A 77 -6.12 -9.69 -7.69
N LEU A 78 -7.28 -10.32 -7.68
CA LEU A 78 -7.99 -10.58 -8.93
C LEU A 78 -8.50 -9.30 -9.56
N LYS A 79 -8.94 -8.36 -8.75
CA LYS A 79 -9.53 -7.13 -9.29
C LYS A 79 -8.47 -6.11 -9.69
N TRP A 80 -7.43 -5.96 -8.89
CA TRP A 80 -6.43 -4.91 -9.13
C TRP A 80 -5.03 -5.43 -9.41
N GLY A 81 -4.85 -6.75 -9.34
CA GLY A 81 -3.55 -7.34 -9.56
C GLY A 81 -2.67 -7.25 -8.34
N ALA A 82 -1.56 -7.97 -8.40
CA ALA A 82 -0.60 -7.96 -7.30
C ALA A 82 0.12 -6.62 -7.28
N VAL A 83 0.36 -6.13 -6.07
CA VAL A 83 1.08 -4.87 -5.91
C VAL A 83 2.49 -5.02 -6.47
N GLY A 84 2.90 -4.04 -7.27
CA GLY A 84 4.22 -4.06 -7.87
C GLY A 84 4.33 -4.86 -9.14
N SER A 85 3.22 -5.40 -9.64
CA SER A 85 3.23 -6.20 -10.86
C SER A 85 2.47 -5.55 -12.00
N ALA A 86 2.05 -4.31 -11.84
CA ALA A 86 1.25 -3.64 -12.86
C ALA A 86 2.00 -3.53 -14.18
N GLU A 87 3.29 -3.41 -14.12
CA GLU A 87 4.10 -3.25 -15.31
C GLU A 87 4.14 -4.50 -16.17
N ARG A 88 3.63 -5.60 -15.66
CA ARG A 88 3.64 -6.84 -16.44
C ARG A 88 2.66 -6.86 -17.58
N SER A 89 1.71 -6.04 -17.51
CA SER A 89 0.62 -6.09 -18.49
C SER A 89 1.08 -6.20 -19.93
#